data_ec0865bccbb072d90daca50ec11fed9c
#
_entry.id   ec0865bccbb072d90daca50ec11fed9c
#
_cell.length_a   1.000
_cell.length_b   1.000
_cell.length_c   1.000
_cell.angle_alpha   90.00
_cell.angle_beta   90.00
_cell.angle_gamma   90.00
#
_symmetry.space_group_name_H-M   'P 1'
#
loop_
_entity.id
_entity.type
_entity.pdbx_description
1 polymer ?
#
loop_
_entity_poly.entity_id
_entity_poly.type
_entity_poly.pdbx_seq_one_letter_code
_entity_poly.pdbx_strand_id
1 'polypeptide(L)'
;MNSEVHSTSPVDLGDFIEGYFPDDELLAAARGRAAELGCPAVSCATGAALSFLAATLQARAVVEIGTGAGVSGLHLLRGMASDGVLTTIDLEPECHRSARRAFVEAGFPAGRTRLIMGRALDVLPRLTSGGYDLVFADAARLEYPNYFAQGVQLLRPGGVIVFHNVLAGGRFADPARRDPELLALREVARALRDDERLRPAIIPVGSGLLAAAVGSS
;
A
#
# COMPACT_ATOMS: atom_id res chain seq x y z
N MET A 1 18.42 51.23 -12.31
CA MET A 1 18.03 50.02 -13.01
C MET A 1 18.05 48.92 -11.96
N ASN A 2 16.89 48.77 -11.27
CA ASN A 2 16.75 47.81 -10.19
C ASN A 2 16.44 46.45 -10.83
N SER A 3 17.35 45.49 -10.70
CA SER A 3 17.09 44.11 -11.00
C SER A 3 16.23 43.52 -9.88
N GLU A 4 14.94 43.34 -10.15
CA GLU A 4 14.06 42.53 -9.30
C GLU A 4 14.58 41.08 -9.32
N VAL A 5 15.21 40.68 -8.24
CA VAL A 5 15.49 39.29 -7.95
C VAL A 5 14.14 38.63 -7.67
N HIS A 6 13.60 37.93 -8.65
CA HIS A 6 12.45 37.06 -8.45
C HIS A 6 12.88 35.98 -7.47
N SER A 7 12.51 36.14 -6.21
CA SER A 7 12.57 35.11 -5.21
C SER A 7 11.51 34.06 -5.58
N THR A 8 11.90 33.05 -6.35
CA THR A 8 11.08 31.82 -6.49
C THR A 8 11.06 31.14 -5.13
N SER A 9 9.88 31.05 -4.53
CA SER A 9 9.68 30.20 -3.33
C SER A 9 10.25 28.81 -3.62
N PRO A 10 10.95 28.19 -2.66
CA PRO A 10 11.47 26.84 -2.87
C PRO A 10 10.29 25.92 -3.19
N VAL A 11 10.42 25.13 -4.26
CA VAL A 11 9.43 24.12 -4.65
C VAL A 11 9.35 23.12 -3.51
N ASP A 12 8.15 22.88 -2.97
CA ASP A 12 7.95 21.79 -2.04
C ASP A 12 8.14 20.47 -2.80
N LEU A 13 9.18 19.73 -2.43
CA LEU A 13 9.53 18.49 -3.10
C LEU A 13 8.42 17.44 -2.95
N GLY A 14 7.70 17.45 -1.81
CA GLY A 14 6.56 16.58 -1.59
C GLY A 14 5.45 16.84 -2.59
N ASP A 15 5.05 18.11 -2.74
CA ASP A 15 4.02 18.53 -3.70
C ASP A 15 4.43 18.22 -5.15
N PHE A 16 5.72 18.44 -5.49
CA PHE A 16 6.24 18.08 -6.80
C PHE A 16 6.11 16.57 -7.08
N ILE A 17 6.54 15.73 -6.14
CA ILE A 17 6.47 14.27 -6.28
C ILE A 17 5.02 13.79 -6.41
N GLU A 18 4.10 14.33 -5.58
CA GLU A 18 2.68 13.97 -5.63
C GLU A 18 2.01 14.40 -6.94
N GLY A 19 2.39 15.53 -7.49
CA GLY A 19 1.84 16.03 -8.76
C GLY A 19 2.49 15.44 -10.02
N TYR A 20 3.59 14.68 -9.91
CA TYR A 20 4.35 14.22 -11.06
C TYR A 20 3.64 13.14 -11.88
N PHE A 21 2.92 12.24 -11.21
CA PHE A 21 2.07 11.21 -11.83
C PHE A 21 0.62 11.39 -11.37
N PRO A 22 -0.14 12.34 -11.97
CA PRO A 22 -1.50 12.60 -11.56
C PRO A 22 -2.42 11.40 -11.86
N ASP A 23 -3.48 11.28 -11.05
CA ASP A 23 -4.54 10.32 -11.31
C ASP A 23 -5.20 10.58 -12.67
N ASP A 24 -5.51 9.52 -13.39
CA ASP A 24 -6.43 9.58 -14.53
C ASP A 24 -7.90 9.65 -14.04
N GLU A 25 -8.84 9.74 -14.98
CA GLU A 25 -10.27 9.87 -14.68
C GLU A 25 -10.80 8.71 -13.81
N LEU A 26 -10.33 7.49 -14.01
CA LEU A 26 -10.78 6.31 -13.28
C LEU A 26 -10.26 6.32 -11.83
N LEU A 27 -9.00 6.67 -11.63
CA LEU A 27 -8.42 6.82 -10.29
C LEU A 27 -9.04 8.02 -9.56
N ALA A 28 -9.23 9.14 -10.25
CA ALA A 28 -9.89 10.32 -9.68
C ALA A 28 -11.32 10.01 -9.23
N ALA A 29 -12.09 9.26 -10.03
CA ALA A 29 -13.43 8.81 -9.67
C ALA A 29 -13.43 7.86 -8.46
N ALA A 30 -12.48 6.92 -8.40
CA ALA A 30 -12.32 6.02 -7.25
C ALA A 30 -11.95 6.80 -5.98
N ARG A 31 -11.05 7.78 -6.08
CA ARG A 31 -10.65 8.67 -4.97
C ARG A 31 -11.81 9.56 -4.50
N GLY A 32 -12.63 10.07 -5.42
CA GLY A 32 -13.85 10.80 -5.07
C GLY A 32 -14.78 9.94 -4.21
N ARG A 33 -15.04 8.70 -4.63
CA ARG A 33 -15.85 7.74 -3.84
C ARG A 33 -15.21 7.41 -2.48
N ALA A 34 -13.87 7.29 -2.42
CA ALA A 34 -13.16 7.09 -1.17
C ALA A 34 -13.42 8.25 -0.18
N ALA A 35 -13.38 9.49 -0.67
CA ALA A 35 -13.67 10.67 0.15
C ALA A 35 -15.14 10.68 0.64
N GLU A 36 -16.10 10.36 -0.23
CA GLU A 36 -17.52 10.25 0.14
C GLU A 36 -17.78 9.20 1.23
N LEU A 37 -17.03 8.08 1.20
CA LEU A 37 -17.12 6.99 2.17
C LEU A 37 -16.30 7.26 3.45
N GLY A 38 -15.51 8.34 3.49
CA GLY A 38 -14.57 8.57 4.58
C GLY A 38 -13.43 7.55 4.66
N CYS A 39 -13.15 6.85 3.55
CA CYS A 39 -12.04 5.90 3.44
C CYS A 39 -10.79 6.63 2.92
N PRO A 40 -9.74 6.85 3.73
CA PRO A 40 -8.52 7.49 3.23
C PRO A 40 -7.89 6.66 2.10
N ALA A 41 -7.65 7.28 0.95
CA ALA A 41 -6.96 6.64 -0.17
C ALA A 41 -5.46 6.96 -0.13
N VAL A 42 -4.64 6.03 -0.63
CA VAL A 42 -3.20 6.28 -0.82
C VAL A 42 -2.98 7.48 -1.75
N SER A 43 -1.89 8.22 -1.57
CA SER A 43 -1.53 9.33 -2.44
C SER A 43 -1.16 8.88 -3.85
N CYS A 44 -1.09 9.81 -4.82
CA CYS A 44 -0.71 9.48 -6.19
C CYS A 44 0.70 8.88 -6.25
N ALA A 45 1.66 9.46 -5.54
CA ALA A 45 3.02 8.96 -5.48
C ALA A 45 3.11 7.57 -4.82
N THR A 46 2.34 7.34 -3.75
CA THR A 46 2.24 6.01 -3.12
C THR A 46 1.65 4.99 -4.10
N GLY A 47 0.58 5.34 -4.80
CA GLY A 47 -0.03 4.49 -5.82
C GLY A 47 0.93 4.14 -6.95
N ALA A 48 1.68 5.13 -7.46
CA ALA A 48 2.71 4.91 -8.48
C ALA A 48 3.81 3.96 -7.98
N ALA A 49 4.26 4.10 -6.72
CA ALA A 49 5.24 3.20 -6.12
C ALA A 49 4.71 1.76 -6.00
N LEU A 50 3.44 1.57 -5.63
CA LEU A 50 2.80 0.24 -5.57
C LEU A 50 2.73 -0.40 -6.96
N SER A 51 2.34 0.36 -7.98
CA SER A 51 2.31 -0.10 -9.38
C SER A 51 3.71 -0.49 -9.85
N PHE A 52 4.72 0.34 -9.57
CA PHE A 52 6.12 0.04 -9.90
C PHE A 52 6.62 -1.24 -9.22
N LEU A 53 6.35 -1.43 -7.93
CA LEU A 53 6.74 -2.64 -7.20
C LEU A 53 6.07 -3.88 -7.81
N ALA A 54 4.76 -3.82 -8.07
CA ALA A 54 4.03 -4.94 -8.68
C ALA A 54 4.58 -5.28 -10.08
N ALA A 55 4.92 -4.27 -10.88
CA ALA A 55 5.52 -4.45 -12.21
C ALA A 55 6.93 -5.05 -12.14
N THR A 56 7.78 -4.54 -11.25
CA THR A 56 9.15 -5.03 -11.06
C THR A 56 9.17 -6.49 -10.61
N LEU A 57 8.23 -6.88 -9.75
CA LEU A 57 8.04 -8.26 -9.30
C LEU A 57 7.38 -9.16 -10.37
N GLN A 58 6.86 -8.59 -11.46
CA GLN A 58 5.96 -9.27 -12.39
C GLN A 58 4.85 -10.01 -11.63
N ALA A 59 4.27 -9.32 -10.66
CA ALA A 59 3.42 -9.91 -9.64
C ALA A 59 2.18 -10.57 -10.26
N ARG A 60 1.95 -11.83 -9.90
CA ARG A 60 0.78 -12.64 -10.33
C ARG A 60 -0.18 -12.90 -9.17
N ALA A 61 0.31 -12.90 -7.95
CA ALA A 61 -0.50 -13.10 -6.75
C ALA A 61 -0.18 -12.01 -5.72
N VAL A 62 -1.14 -11.12 -5.48
CA VAL A 62 -1.01 -10.01 -4.53
C VAL A 62 -2.09 -10.13 -3.46
N VAL A 63 -1.72 -9.86 -2.20
CA VAL A 63 -2.65 -9.68 -1.09
C VAL A 63 -2.65 -8.22 -0.68
N GLU A 64 -3.81 -7.62 -0.57
CA GLU A 64 -4.04 -6.29 -0.02
C GLU A 64 -4.88 -6.39 1.24
N ILE A 65 -4.42 -5.77 2.32
CA ILE A 65 -5.12 -5.67 3.60
C ILE A 65 -5.59 -4.22 3.74
N GLY A 66 -6.89 -4.00 3.62
CA GLY A 66 -7.51 -2.69 3.48
C GLY A 66 -7.83 -2.38 2.02
N THR A 67 -9.03 -2.75 1.58
CA THR A 67 -9.50 -2.53 0.19
C THR A 67 -9.83 -1.07 -0.06
N GLY A 68 -10.42 -0.40 0.95
CA GLY A 68 -10.98 0.94 0.79
C GLY A 68 -11.89 1.03 -0.43
N ALA A 69 -11.87 2.15 -1.12
CA ALA A 69 -12.64 2.33 -2.37
C ALA A 69 -11.94 1.78 -3.62
N GLY A 70 -10.82 1.06 -3.47
CA GLY A 70 -10.11 0.37 -4.54
C GLY A 70 -8.99 1.18 -5.21
N VAL A 71 -8.59 2.33 -4.68
CA VAL A 71 -7.55 3.17 -5.28
C VAL A 71 -6.20 2.46 -5.32
N SER A 72 -5.72 1.94 -4.19
CA SER A 72 -4.48 1.15 -4.11
C SER A 72 -4.57 -0.13 -4.94
N GLY A 73 -5.72 -0.82 -4.89
CA GLY A 73 -5.98 -2.01 -5.70
C GLY A 73 -5.89 -1.74 -7.21
N LEU A 74 -6.37 -0.58 -7.71
CA LEU A 74 -6.22 -0.17 -9.11
C LEU A 74 -4.74 -0.01 -9.49
N HIS A 75 -3.96 0.65 -8.66
CA HIS A 75 -2.52 0.81 -8.89
C HIS A 75 -1.80 -0.55 -8.93
N LEU A 76 -2.10 -1.43 -7.96
CA LEU A 76 -1.55 -2.78 -7.93
C LEU A 76 -1.90 -3.56 -9.20
N LEU A 77 -3.20 -3.60 -9.59
CA LEU A 77 -3.68 -4.30 -10.78
C LEU A 77 -3.04 -3.80 -12.08
N ARG A 78 -2.76 -2.50 -12.18
CA ARG A 78 -2.07 -1.91 -13.35
C ARG A 78 -0.61 -2.33 -13.44
N GLY A 79 0.06 -2.54 -12.30
CA GLY A 79 1.45 -3.02 -12.27
C GLY A 79 1.60 -4.53 -12.37
N MET A 80 0.58 -5.31 -12.01
CA MET A 80 0.60 -6.77 -12.03
C MET A 80 0.64 -7.34 -13.45
N ALA A 81 1.12 -8.57 -13.58
CA ALA A 81 1.01 -9.35 -14.79
C ALA A 81 -0.45 -9.47 -15.26
N SER A 82 -0.69 -9.58 -16.56
CA SER A 82 -2.03 -9.56 -17.16
C SER A 82 -2.95 -10.70 -16.70
N ASP A 83 -2.39 -11.80 -16.22
CA ASP A 83 -3.08 -12.96 -15.67
C ASP A 83 -3.03 -13.02 -14.11
N GLY A 84 -2.45 -12.00 -13.46
CA GLY A 84 -2.31 -11.94 -12.02
C GLY A 84 -3.64 -11.70 -11.31
N VAL A 85 -3.75 -12.12 -10.06
CA VAL A 85 -4.94 -12.00 -9.21
C VAL A 85 -4.62 -11.17 -7.96
N LEU A 86 -5.38 -10.11 -7.76
CA LEU A 86 -5.40 -9.34 -6.53
C LEU A 86 -6.43 -9.93 -5.56
N THR A 87 -5.98 -10.41 -4.41
CA THR A 87 -6.84 -10.73 -3.27
C THR A 87 -6.84 -9.54 -2.32
N THR A 88 -8.00 -8.91 -2.12
CA THR A 88 -8.12 -7.73 -1.26
C THR A 88 -9.16 -7.95 -0.16
N ILE A 89 -8.84 -7.52 1.07
CA ILE A 89 -9.58 -7.87 2.28
C ILE A 89 -10.00 -6.57 2.98
N ASP A 90 -11.29 -6.45 3.31
CA ASP A 90 -11.83 -5.32 4.07
C ASP A 90 -13.02 -5.75 4.92
N LEU A 91 -13.34 -4.98 5.95
CA LEU A 91 -14.49 -5.16 6.82
C LEU A 91 -15.74 -4.47 6.28
N GLU A 92 -15.55 -3.38 5.53
CA GLU A 92 -16.62 -2.45 5.18
C GLU A 92 -17.31 -2.83 3.86
N PRO A 93 -18.61 -3.21 3.90
CA PRO A 93 -19.34 -3.60 2.70
C PRO A 93 -19.40 -2.49 1.63
N GLU A 94 -19.47 -1.22 2.04
CA GLU A 94 -19.49 -0.08 1.12
C GLU A 94 -18.17 0.07 0.37
N CYS A 95 -17.05 -0.12 1.08
CA CYS A 95 -15.72 -0.13 0.47
C CYS A 95 -15.63 -1.24 -0.59
N HIS A 96 -16.10 -2.45 -0.28
CA HIS A 96 -16.15 -3.55 -1.24
C HIS A 96 -16.98 -3.24 -2.50
N ARG A 97 -18.14 -2.60 -2.32
CA ARG A 97 -18.99 -2.20 -3.48
C ARG A 97 -18.28 -1.18 -4.35
N SER A 98 -17.69 -0.17 -3.71
CA SER A 98 -16.95 0.89 -4.41
C SER A 98 -15.74 0.34 -5.15
N ALA A 99 -14.92 -0.49 -4.50
CA ALA A 99 -13.75 -1.11 -5.10
C ALA A 99 -14.12 -2.00 -6.29
N ARG A 100 -15.15 -2.86 -6.15
CA ARG A 100 -15.65 -3.69 -7.25
C ARG A 100 -16.06 -2.84 -8.45
N ARG A 101 -16.76 -1.73 -8.20
CA ARG A 101 -17.15 -0.78 -9.24
C ARG A 101 -15.92 -0.19 -9.93
N ALA A 102 -14.93 0.26 -9.15
CA ALA A 102 -13.69 0.84 -9.68
C ALA A 102 -12.93 -0.15 -10.58
N PHE A 103 -12.82 -1.42 -10.17
CA PHE A 103 -12.13 -2.45 -10.95
C PHE A 103 -12.86 -2.77 -12.26
N VAL A 104 -14.20 -2.84 -12.24
CA VAL A 104 -15.02 -3.06 -13.44
C VAL A 104 -14.93 -1.87 -14.40
N GLU A 105 -15.06 -0.64 -13.91
CA GLU A 105 -14.92 0.60 -14.71
C GLU A 105 -13.53 0.69 -15.36
N ALA A 106 -12.49 0.20 -14.69
CA ALA A 106 -11.13 0.14 -15.22
C ALA A 106 -10.88 -1.06 -16.17
N GLY A 107 -11.92 -1.85 -16.47
CA GLY A 107 -11.85 -2.95 -17.43
C GLY A 107 -11.19 -4.22 -16.89
N PHE A 108 -10.97 -4.37 -15.60
CA PHE A 108 -10.42 -5.61 -15.04
C PHE A 108 -11.50 -6.70 -14.99
N PRO A 109 -11.26 -7.88 -15.60
CA PRO A 109 -12.18 -9.01 -15.52
C PRO A 109 -12.38 -9.49 -14.08
N ALA A 110 -13.54 -10.03 -13.76
CA ALA A 110 -13.86 -10.53 -12.41
C ALA A 110 -12.85 -11.57 -11.89
N GLY A 111 -12.23 -12.34 -12.76
CA GLY A 111 -11.19 -13.31 -12.39
C GLY A 111 -9.87 -12.70 -11.92
N ARG A 112 -9.65 -11.39 -12.16
CA ARG A 112 -8.47 -10.65 -11.73
C ARG A 112 -8.53 -10.14 -10.28
N THR A 113 -9.71 -10.18 -9.67
CA THR A 113 -9.93 -9.63 -8.33
C THR A 113 -10.71 -10.59 -7.45
N ARG A 114 -10.21 -10.81 -6.24
CA ARG A 114 -10.85 -11.60 -5.21
C ARG A 114 -11.08 -10.71 -3.99
N LEU A 115 -12.27 -10.15 -3.88
CA LEU A 115 -12.66 -9.33 -2.74
C LEU A 115 -13.21 -10.22 -1.63
N ILE A 116 -12.59 -10.18 -0.46
CA ILE A 116 -12.97 -10.97 0.71
C ILE A 116 -13.41 -10.03 1.82
N MET A 117 -14.69 -10.14 2.20
CA MET A 117 -15.22 -9.40 3.34
C MET A 117 -14.92 -10.15 4.64
N GLY A 118 -14.21 -9.49 5.56
CA GLY A 118 -13.85 -10.06 6.86
C GLY A 118 -12.63 -9.39 7.48
N ARG A 119 -12.36 -9.76 8.73
CA ARG A 119 -11.14 -9.32 9.41
C ARG A 119 -9.91 -9.96 8.77
N ALA A 120 -8.90 -9.16 8.48
CA ALA A 120 -7.69 -9.67 7.84
C ALA A 120 -7.04 -10.82 8.62
N LEU A 121 -6.97 -10.72 9.95
CA LEU A 121 -6.39 -11.76 10.81
C LEU A 121 -7.17 -13.09 10.80
N ASP A 122 -8.44 -13.10 10.40
CA ASP A 122 -9.23 -14.31 10.23
C ASP A 122 -9.09 -14.92 8.82
N VAL A 123 -8.70 -14.08 7.84
CA VAL A 123 -8.58 -14.46 6.42
C VAL A 123 -7.17 -14.92 6.09
N LEU A 124 -6.15 -14.15 6.50
CA LEU A 124 -4.74 -14.41 6.16
C LEU A 124 -4.28 -15.85 6.45
N PRO A 125 -4.64 -16.48 7.61
CA PRO A 125 -4.23 -17.87 7.90
C PRO A 125 -4.82 -18.92 6.95
N ARG A 126 -5.82 -18.55 6.15
CA ARG A 126 -6.49 -19.45 5.18
C ARG A 126 -5.92 -19.30 3.76
N LEU A 127 -5.03 -18.36 3.56
CA LEU A 127 -4.35 -18.10 2.28
C LEU A 127 -3.16 -19.06 2.14
N THR A 128 -2.73 -19.26 0.89
CA THR A 128 -1.63 -20.19 0.57
C THR A 128 -0.29 -19.60 1.03
N SER A 129 0.39 -20.28 1.94
CA SER A 129 1.75 -19.94 2.36
C SER A 129 2.73 -20.04 1.18
N GLY A 130 3.63 -19.08 1.05
CA GLY A 130 4.63 -19.03 -0.02
C GLY A 130 4.08 -18.80 -1.42
N GLY A 131 2.80 -18.42 -1.55
CA GLY A 131 2.11 -18.31 -2.84
C GLY A 131 2.00 -16.89 -3.40
N TYR A 132 2.52 -15.87 -2.70
CA TYR A 132 2.28 -14.48 -3.06
C TYR A 132 3.58 -13.72 -3.39
N ASP A 133 3.48 -12.84 -4.36
CA ASP A 133 4.57 -11.97 -4.82
C ASP A 133 4.67 -10.70 -3.98
N LEU A 134 3.52 -10.18 -3.55
CA LEU A 134 3.42 -8.93 -2.80
C LEU A 134 2.29 -8.99 -1.78
N VAL A 135 2.56 -8.50 -0.57
CA VAL A 135 1.57 -8.24 0.47
C VAL A 135 1.61 -6.75 0.79
N PHE A 136 0.49 -6.06 0.63
CA PHE A 136 0.34 -4.64 0.96
C PHE A 136 -0.62 -4.48 2.14
N ALA A 137 -0.20 -3.77 3.19
CA ALA A 137 -1.00 -3.53 4.39
C ALA A 137 -1.29 -2.03 4.56
N ASP A 138 -2.57 -1.68 4.48
CA ASP A 138 -3.11 -0.34 4.69
C ASP A 138 -4.45 -0.39 5.44
N ALA A 139 -4.45 -1.00 6.60
CA ALA A 139 -5.62 -1.12 7.46
C ALA A 139 -5.29 -0.67 8.90
N ALA A 140 -5.84 -1.31 9.93
CA ALA A 140 -5.64 -0.96 11.32
C ALA A 140 -4.16 -1.07 11.73
N ARG A 141 -3.49 0.08 11.94
CA ARG A 141 -2.05 0.14 12.28
C ARG A 141 -1.69 -0.59 13.57
N LEU A 142 -2.60 -0.66 14.53
CA LEU A 142 -2.40 -1.45 15.74
C LEU A 142 -2.22 -2.96 15.46
N GLU A 143 -2.74 -3.45 14.34
CA GLU A 143 -2.64 -4.85 13.93
C GLU A 143 -1.42 -5.12 13.02
N TYR A 144 -0.62 -4.12 12.66
CA TYR A 144 0.54 -4.28 11.77
C TYR A 144 1.55 -5.34 12.24
N PRO A 145 1.87 -5.50 13.54
CA PRO A 145 2.73 -6.61 13.98
C PRO A 145 2.15 -8.00 13.63
N ASN A 146 0.82 -8.14 13.75
CA ASN A 146 0.14 -9.38 13.38
C ASN A 146 0.08 -9.56 11.85
N TYR A 147 -0.15 -8.48 11.08
CA TYR A 147 -0.10 -8.53 9.62
C TYR A 147 1.31 -8.89 9.13
N PHE A 148 2.35 -8.40 9.80
CA PHE A 148 3.73 -8.80 9.51
C PHE A 148 3.93 -10.29 9.72
N ALA A 149 3.58 -10.81 10.90
CA ALA A 149 3.76 -12.21 11.25
C ALA A 149 3.06 -13.17 10.26
N GLN A 150 1.85 -12.81 9.82
CA GLN A 150 1.09 -13.60 8.83
C GLN A 150 1.57 -13.33 7.39
N GLY A 151 1.78 -12.07 7.03
CA GLY A 151 2.10 -11.64 5.67
C GLY A 151 3.43 -12.21 5.16
N VAL A 152 4.46 -12.24 6.00
CA VAL A 152 5.76 -12.83 5.63
C VAL A 152 5.63 -14.32 5.29
N GLN A 153 4.77 -15.06 5.96
CA GLN A 153 4.53 -16.47 5.66
C GLN A 153 3.83 -16.70 4.33
N LEU A 154 3.09 -15.71 3.84
CA LEU A 154 2.41 -15.79 2.54
C LEU A 154 3.37 -15.57 1.38
N LEU A 155 4.49 -14.87 1.59
CA LEU A 155 5.41 -14.50 0.53
C LEU A 155 6.27 -15.67 0.06
N ARG A 156 6.44 -15.77 -1.26
CA ARG A 156 7.48 -16.60 -1.87
C ARG A 156 8.88 -16.01 -1.64
N PRO A 157 9.96 -16.75 -1.85
CA PRO A 157 11.30 -16.17 -1.97
C PRO A 157 11.33 -15.05 -3.04
N GLY A 158 11.93 -13.91 -2.71
CA GLY A 158 11.91 -12.70 -3.55
C GLY A 158 10.61 -11.91 -3.53
N GLY A 159 9.58 -12.35 -2.78
CA GLY A 159 8.35 -11.58 -2.58
C GLY A 159 8.57 -10.39 -1.63
N VAL A 160 7.64 -9.43 -1.64
CA VAL A 160 7.75 -8.17 -0.90
C VAL A 160 6.54 -7.94 -0.01
N ILE A 161 6.76 -7.54 1.23
CA ILE A 161 5.73 -6.99 2.11
C ILE A 161 5.89 -5.48 2.20
N VAL A 162 4.77 -4.74 2.19
CA VAL A 162 4.74 -3.28 2.24
C VAL A 162 3.70 -2.81 3.25
N PHE A 163 4.11 -1.94 4.16
CA PHE A 163 3.22 -1.26 5.13
C PHE A 163 3.12 0.21 4.76
N HIS A 164 1.90 0.74 4.74
CA HIS A 164 1.61 2.13 4.41
C HIS A 164 1.61 3.03 5.65
N ASN A 165 1.76 4.35 5.41
CA ASN A 165 1.62 5.42 6.39
C ASN A 165 2.60 5.29 7.59
N VAL A 166 3.82 4.87 7.31
CA VAL A 166 4.81 4.62 8.37
C VAL A 166 5.51 5.87 8.86
N LEU A 167 5.61 6.91 8.03
CA LEU A 167 6.23 8.18 8.45
C LEU A 167 5.30 9.02 9.33
N ALA A 168 3.97 8.83 9.19
CA ALA A 168 2.95 9.46 10.04
C ALA A 168 3.17 10.98 10.23
N GLY A 169 3.55 11.69 9.17
CA GLY A 169 3.87 13.12 9.23
C GLY A 169 5.12 13.44 10.08
N GLY A 170 6.13 12.59 10.04
CA GLY A 170 7.37 12.74 10.81
C GLY A 170 7.32 12.20 12.24
N ARG A 171 6.13 11.88 12.78
CA ARG A 171 5.96 11.38 14.15
C ARG A 171 6.68 10.05 14.42
N PHE A 172 6.88 9.24 13.38
CA PHE A 172 7.61 7.98 13.49
C PHE A 172 9.04 8.17 13.98
N ALA A 173 9.72 9.23 13.52
CA ALA A 173 11.11 9.54 13.88
C ALA A 173 11.25 10.18 15.28
N ASP A 174 10.19 10.72 15.85
CA ASP A 174 10.22 11.37 17.16
C ASP A 174 10.19 10.34 18.32
N PRO A 175 11.31 10.13 19.04
CA PRO A 175 11.39 9.12 20.10
C PRO A 175 10.52 9.43 21.33
N ALA A 176 10.07 10.69 21.48
CA ALA A 176 9.22 11.09 22.59
C ALA A 176 7.75 10.65 22.43
N ARG A 177 7.33 10.43 21.19
CA ARG A 177 5.97 10.00 20.89
C ARG A 177 5.74 8.53 21.28
N ARG A 178 4.63 8.30 22.00
CA ARG A 178 4.23 6.98 22.55
C ARG A 178 2.83 6.57 22.13
N ASP A 179 2.30 7.15 21.06
CA ASP A 179 0.99 6.76 20.52
C ASP A 179 1.00 5.25 20.22
N PRO A 180 -0.03 4.49 20.58
CA PRO A 180 -0.04 3.03 20.39
C PRO A 180 0.22 2.59 18.94
N GLU A 181 -0.35 3.31 17.96
CA GLU A 181 -0.11 3.04 16.54
C GLU A 181 1.36 3.24 16.14
N LEU A 182 2.03 4.27 16.66
CA LEU A 182 3.46 4.49 16.41
C LEU A 182 4.33 3.42 17.06
N LEU A 183 3.92 2.92 18.22
CA LEU A 183 4.63 1.81 18.88
C LEU A 183 4.51 0.54 18.04
N ALA A 184 3.32 0.22 17.52
CA ALA A 184 3.11 -0.91 16.62
C ALA A 184 3.93 -0.78 15.32
N LEU A 185 3.96 0.40 14.70
CA LEU A 185 4.79 0.67 13.53
C LEU A 185 6.30 0.48 13.81
N ARG A 186 6.79 0.95 14.96
CA ARG A 186 8.19 0.78 15.37
C ARG A 186 8.51 -0.67 15.69
N GLU A 187 7.55 -1.42 16.22
CA GLU A 187 7.70 -2.86 16.44
C GLU A 187 7.90 -3.58 15.12
N VAL A 188 7.05 -3.31 14.12
CA VAL A 188 7.21 -3.89 12.76
C VAL A 188 8.54 -3.49 12.13
N ALA A 189 8.90 -2.20 12.20
CA ALA A 189 10.16 -1.73 11.62
C ALA A 189 11.38 -2.40 12.26
N ARG A 190 11.32 -2.68 13.56
CA ARG A 190 12.35 -3.42 14.28
C ARG A 190 12.36 -4.88 13.86
N ALA A 191 11.19 -5.53 13.84
CA ALA A 191 11.07 -6.92 13.43
C ALA A 191 11.59 -7.15 11.99
N LEU A 192 11.27 -6.24 11.06
CA LEU A 192 11.77 -6.30 9.68
C LEU A 192 13.29 -6.14 9.59
N ARG A 193 13.87 -5.27 10.42
CA ARG A 193 15.33 -5.04 10.45
C ARG A 193 16.10 -6.19 11.06
N ASP A 194 15.52 -6.80 12.09
CA ASP A 194 16.17 -7.83 12.89
C ASP A 194 16.00 -9.26 12.29
N ASP A 195 15.14 -9.42 11.27
CA ASP A 195 14.98 -10.69 10.55
C ASP A 195 15.99 -10.78 9.38
N GLU A 196 17.00 -11.62 9.53
CA GLU A 196 18.09 -11.81 8.56
C GLU A 196 17.60 -12.28 7.17
N ARG A 197 16.41 -12.87 7.09
CA ARG A 197 15.81 -13.31 5.83
C ARG A 197 15.28 -12.14 5.00
N LEU A 198 15.13 -10.97 5.60
CA LEU A 198 14.50 -9.83 5.00
C LEU A 198 15.49 -8.73 4.60
N ARG A 199 15.12 -7.95 3.59
CA ARG A 199 15.86 -6.77 3.13
C ARG A 199 14.94 -5.57 3.22
N PRO A 200 14.92 -4.86 4.38
CA PRO A 200 14.00 -3.77 4.62
C PRO A 200 14.45 -2.45 3.99
N ALA A 201 13.47 -1.61 3.64
CA ALA A 201 13.68 -0.25 3.18
C ALA A 201 12.51 0.66 3.62
N ILE A 202 12.80 1.93 3.87
CA ILE A 202 11.78 2.97 3.98
C ILE A 202 11.78 3.76 2.67
N ILE A 203 10.62 3.86 2.04
CA ILE A 203 10.42 4.61 0.79
C ILE A 203 9.61 5.86 1.15
N PRO A 204 10.22 7.07 1.09
CA PRO A 204 9.60 8.30 1.59
C PRO A 204 8.67 8.95 0.54
N VAL A 205 7.67 8.21 0.05
CA VAL A 205 6.63 8.72 -0.84
C VAL A 205 5.30 8.84 -0.09
N GLY A 206 4.57 9.91 -0.32
CA GLY A 206 3.32 10.17 0.40
C GLY A 206 3.53 10.16 1.92
N SER A 207 2.73 9.39 2.64
CA SER A 207 2.87 9.20 4.09
C SER A 207 3.92 8.14 4.48
N GLY A 208 4.71 7.66 3.53
CA GLY A 208 5.79 6.69 3.70
C GLY A 208 5.37 5.24 3.60
N LEU A 209 6.24 4.45 2.95
CA LEU A 209 6.13 3.01 2.88
C LEU A 209 7.30 2.36 3.63
N LEU A 210 7.03 1.36 4.43
CA LEU A 210 8.02 0.45 4.98
C LEU A 210 7.89 -0.88 4.23
N ALA A 211 8.91 -1.22 3.47
CA ALA A 211 8.91 -2.40 2.62
C ALA A 211 10.03 -3.37 3.03
N ALA A 212 9.83 -4.65 2.80
CA ALA A 212 10.90 -5.63 2.92
C ALA A 212 10.74 -6.75 1.89
N ALA A 213 11.85 -7.09 1.22
CA ALA A 213 11.91 -8.24 0.33
C ALA A 213 12.39 -9.48 1.09
N VAL A 214 11.77 -10.63 0.82
CA VAL A 214 12.26 -11.93 1.30
C VAL A 214 13.49 -12.31 0.49
N GLY A 215 14.60 -12.62 1.16
CA GLY A 215 15.83 -13.06 0.50
C GLY A 215 15.60 -14.30 -0.36
N SER A 216 16.27 -14.35 -1.50
CA SER A 216 16.42 -15.60 -2.25
C SER A 216 17.45 -16.44 -1.52
N SER A 217 17.03 -17.56 -0.93
CA SER A 217 17.93 -18.56 -0.35
C SER A 217 18.76 -19.23 -1.43
#